data_d3b528ec4c84a7260e03ea16d60d20a1
#
_entry.id   d3b528ec4c84a7260e03ea16d60d20a1
#
_cell.length_a   1.000
_cell.length_b   1.000
_cell.length_c   1.000
_cell.angle_alpha   90.00
_cell.angle_beta   90.00
_cell.angle_gamma   90.00
#
_symmetry.space_group_name_H-M   'P 1'
#
loop_
_entity.id
_entity.type
_entity.pdbx_description
1 polymer ?
#
loop_
_entity_poly.entity_id
_entity_poly.type
_entity_poly.pdbx_seq_one_letter_code
_entity_poly.pdbx_strand_id
1 'polypeptide(L)'
;MRANTILHTIGNTPHIRIHRLFGPGHNVWIKSERSNPGGSIKDRIALAMVDAAEKSGVLQPRATIIEPTSGNTGVGLAMVAAVKGYKLILVMPDSMSIERRRLMLAYGASFDLTPREKGMKGAIARAQELADTTPGAWIPQQFENPANVEAHTRTTALEILADFPEGLDAIITGVGTGGHITGVAQVLKKHWPKLKVFAVEPSQSPVISGGAPAPHPIQGIGAGFIPKNLHTELLDGVIQVEAEPAREMARRSAAEEGMLVGISSGATLAAIAQKLPELAPGAKVLGFNYDTGERYLSIEGFLPA
;
A
#
# COMPACT_ATOMS: atom_id res chain seq x y z
N MET A 1 20.29 -15.10 -4.85
CA MET A 1 19.31 -14.92 -5.95
C MET A 1 20.01 -14.28 -7.15
N ARG A 2 19.74 -14.73 -8.38
CA ARG A 2 20.13 -14.03 -9.62
C ARG A 2 18.85 -13.55 -10.30
N ALA A 3 18.75 -12.26 -10.64
CA ALA A 3 17.59 -11.66 -11.29
C ALA A 3 18.01 -11.03 -12.62
N ASN A 4 17.24 -11.24 -13.69
CA ASN A 4 17.54 -10.67 -15.00
C ASN A 4 17.15 -9.18 -15.08
N THR A 5 16.21 -8.73 -14.26
CA THR A 5 15.81 -7.33 -14.13
C THR A 5 15.49 -7.03 -12.67
N ILE A 6 15.45 -5.76 -12.29
CA ILE A 6 15.03 -5.34 -10.96
C ILE A 6 13.59 -5.79 -10.65
N LEU A 7 12.72 -5.92 -11.66
CA LEU A 7 11.32 -6.35 -11.48
C LEU A 7 11.19 -7.78 -10.94
N HIS A 8 12.17 -8.64 -11.21
CA HIS A 8 12.23 -10.02 -10.66
C HIS A 8 12.58 -10.08 -9.17
N THR A 9 12.91 -8.95 -8.56
CA THR A 9 13.18 -8.87 -7.12
C THR A 9 11.96 -8.36 -6.33
N ILE A 10 10.85 -8.06 -7.01
CA ILE A 10 9.59 -7.69 -6.37
C ILE A 10 9.00 -8.91 -5.68
N GLY A 11 8.58 -8.74 -4.43
CA GLY A 11 8.04 -9.81 -3.61
C GLY A 11 9.09 -10.54 -2.78
N ASN A 12 8.73 -11.72 -2.26
CA ASN A 12 9.52 -12.50 -1.31
C ASN A 12 10.06 -11.64 -0.15
N THR A 13 9.20 -10.76 0.35
CA THR A 13 9.53 -9.83 1.43
C THR A 13 9.54 -10.56 2.76
N PRO A 14 10.46 -10.23 3.68
CA PRO A 14 10.61 -10.98 4.92
C PRO A 14 9.45 -10.74 5.89
N HIS A 15 9.18 -11.75 6.73
CA HIS A 15 8.37 -11.60 7.93
C HIS A 15 9.30 -11.42 9.13
N ILE A 16 9.11 -10.31 9.86
CA ILE A 16 9.98 -9.90 10.97
C ILE A 16 9.19 -9.98 12.26
N ARG A 17 9.67 -10.72 13.23
CA ARG A 17 9.07 -10.76 14.57
C ARG A 17 9.36 -9.47 15.32
N ILE A 18 8.33 -8.92 15.96
CA ILE A 18 8.43 -7.74 16.80
C ILE A 18 8.66 -8.17 18.24
N HIS A 19 9.69 -7.62 18.86
CA HIS A 19 10.12 -8.05 20.19
C HIS A 19 9.91 -7.00 21.28
N ARG A 20 10.33 -5.75 21.04
CA ARG A 20 10.36 -4.70 22.05
C ARG A 20 9.08 -3.88 22.10
N LEU A 21 8.51 -3.58 20.93
CA LEU A 21 7.39 -2.66 20.78
C LEU A 21 6.13 -3.11 21.52
N PHE A 22 5.87 -4.42 21.57
CA PHE A 22 4.72 -5.02 22.25
C PHE A 22 5.09 -5.86 23.49
N GLY A 23 6.39 -6.04 23.76
CA GLY A 23 6.90 -6.86 24.85
C GLY A 23 6.91 -8.36 24.55
N PRO A 24 7.57 -9.16 25.43
CA PRO A 24 7.89 -10.57 25.17
C PRO A 24 6.68 -11.51 25.20
N GLY A 25 5.55 -11.09 25.77
CA GLY A 25 4.34 -11.91 25.89
C GLY A 25 3.50 -11.99 24.61
N HIS A 26 3.85 -11.20 23.57
CA HIS A 26 3.07 -11.13 22.34
C HIS A 26 3.77 -11.80 21.15
N ASN A 27 2.99 -12.43 20.28
CA ASN A 27 3.47 -13.11 19.09
C ASN A 27 3.09 -12.33 17.84
N VAL A 28 3.72 -11.16 17.66
CA VAL A 28 3.45 -10.22 16.58
C VAL A 28 4.54 -10.30 15.52
N TRP A 29 4.12 -10.36 14.26
CA TRP A 29 4.97 -10.40 13.08
C TRP A 29 4.58 -9.28 12.12
N ILE A 30 5.55 -8.77 11.38
CA ILE A 30 5.34 -7.75 10.35
C ILE A 30 5.92 -8.24 9.03
N LYS A 31 5.09 -8.30 7.99
CA LYS A 31 5.56 -8.49 6.62
C LYS A 31 6.13 -7.19 6.08
N SER A 32 7.42 -7.19 5.79
CA SER A 32 8.19 -5.98 5.48
C SER A 32 8.17 -5.65 3.99
N GLU A 33 7.08 -5.09 3.50
CA GLU A 33 6.90 -4.69 2.09
C GLU A 33 7.82 -3.54 1.64
N ARG A 34 8.42 -2.81 2.60
CA ARG A 34 9.48 -1.84 2.31
C ARG A 34 10.71 -2.47 1.61
N SER A 35 10.85 -3.77 1.71
CA SER A 35 11.96 -4.53 1.10
C SER A 35 11.80 -4.74 -0.41
N ASN A 36 10.68 -4.37 -1.01
CA ASN A 36 10.54 -4.32 -2.45
C ASN A 36 11.51 -3.29 -3.05
N PRO A 37 11.98 -3.46 -4.29
CA PRO A 37 13.03 -2.62 -4.91
C PRO A 37 12.66 -1.14 -5.05
N GLY A 38 11.38 -0.81 -5.28
CA GLY A 38 10.88 0.56 -5.26
C GLY A 38 10.51 1.04 -3.85
N GLY A 39 10.76 0.21 -2.82
CA GLY A 39 10.59 0.55 -1.40
C GLY A 39 9.15 0.52 -0.91
N SER A 40 8.23 -0.16 -1.58
CA SER A 40 6.85 -0.28 -1.10
C SER A 40 6.07 -1.48 -1.64
N ILE A 41 4.96 -1.79 -0.96
CA ILE A 41 3.97 -2.80 -1.40
C ILE A 41 3.41 -2.50 -2.81
N LYS A 42 3.47 -1.25 -3.26
CA LYS A 42 2.88 -0.84 -4.54
C LYS A 42 3.68 -1.33 -5.75
N ASP A 43 4.92 -1.76 -5.56
CA ASP A 43 5.72 -2.38 -6.61
C ASP A 43 5.02 -3.62 -7.16
N ARG A 44 4.39 -4.42 -6.27
CA ARG A 44 3.64 -5.62 -6.67
C ARG A 44 2.49 -5.30 -7.62
N ILE A 45 1.66 -4.35 -7.24
CA ILE A 45 0.47 -4.00 -8.04
C ILE A 45 0.85 -3.23 -9.31
N ALA A 46 1.89 -2.41 -9.27
CA ALA A 46 2.38 -1.71 -10.46
C ALA A 46 2.81 -2.70 -11.54
N LEU A 47 3.62 -3.71 -11.18
CA LEU A 47 4.02 -4.76 -12.09
C LEU A 47 2.81 -5.58 -12.58
N ALA A 48 1.96 -6.04 -11.66
CA ALA A 48 0.84 -6.92 -12.01
C ALA A 48 -0.19 -6.23 -12.94
N MET A 49 -0.50 -4.96 -12.69
CA MET A 49 -1.43 -4.22 -13.56
C MET A 49 -0.85 -4.01 -14.96
N VAL A 50 0.44 -3.68 -15.08
CA VAL A 50 1.11 -3.53 -16.39
C VAL A 50 1.17 -4.87 -17.12
N ASP A 51 1.59 -5.95 -16.45
CA ASP A 51 1.65 -7.29 -17.04
C ASP A 51 0.28 -7.78 -17.54
N ALA A 52 -0.78 -7.52 -16.75
CA ALA A 52 -2.15 -7.87 -17.13
C ALA A 52 -2.62 -7.07 -18.36
N ALA A 53 -2.29 -5.79 -18.42
CA ALA A 53 -2.65 -4.93 -19.56
C ALA A 53 -1.89 -5.30 -20.85
N GLU A 54 -0.61 -5.67 -20.74
CA GLU A 54 0.19 -6.23 -21.84
C GLU A 54 -0.43 -7.55 -22.35
N LYS A 55 -0.71 -8.46 -21.42
CA LYS A 55 -1.27 -9.78 -21.75
C LYS A 55 -2.63 -9.70 -22.41
N SER A 56 -3.47 -8.75 -22.01
CA SER A 56 -4.79 -8.53 -22.63
C SER A 56 -4.73 -7.73 -23.93
N GLY A 57 -3.57 -7.17 -24.28
CA GLY A 57 -3.38 -6.34 -25.46
C GLY A 57 -3.92 -4.92 -25.33
N VAL A 58 -4.38 -4.51 -24.16
CA VAL A 58 -4.84 -3.13 -23.88
C VAL A 58 -3.67 -2.16 -23.83
N LEU A 59 -2.53 -2.57 -23.28
CA LEU A 59 -1.30 -1.79 -23.26
C LEU A 59 -0.36 -2.28 -24.38
N GLN A 60 -0.19 -1.46 -25.40
CA GLN A 60 0.70 -1.76 -26.54
C GLN A 60 2.14 -1.33 -26.25
N PRO A 61 3.15 -1.96 -26.86
CA PRO A 61 4.54 -1.55 -26.73
C PRO A 61 4.74 -0.05 -27.00
N ARG A 62 5.51 0.63 -26.15
CA ARG A 62 5.80 2.08 -26.22
C ARG A 62 4.60 3.00 -26.01
N ALA A 63 3.44 2.47 -25.58
CA ALA A 63 2.29 3.27 -25.21
C ALA A 63 2.60 4.21 -24.02
N THR A 64 1.69 5.13 -23.76
CA THR A 64 1.78 6.03 -22.63
C THR A 64 0.90 5.52 -21.49
N ILE A 65 1.47 5.32 -20.31
CA ILE A 65 0.75 5.03 -19.08
C ILE A 65 0.44 6.38 -18.41
N ILE A 66 -0.81 6.59 -17.99
CA ILE A 66 -1.24 7.80 -17.30
C ILE A 66 -1.90 7.38 -15.99
N GLU A 67 -1.46 7.88 -14.85
CA GLU A 67 -2.07 7.53 -13.56
C GLU A 67 -2.23 8.76 -12.66
N PRO A 68 -3.44 9.00 -12.12
CA PRO A 68 -3.66 10.06 -11.15
C PRO A 68 -3.18 9.59 -9.77
N THR A 69 -1.92 9.84 -9.45
CA THR A 69 -1.33 9.45 -8.17
C THR A 69 -0.10 10.29 -7.82
N SER A 70 0.05 10.58 -6.55
CA SER A 70 1.24 11.24 -5.96
C SER A 70 2.00 10.33 -5.00
N GLY A 71 1.55 9.08 -4.85
CA GLY A 71 2.05 8.16 -3.84
C GLY A 71 2.94 7.05 -4.39
N ASN A 72 3.07 6.00 -3.60
CA ASN A 72 3.92 4.84 -3.89
C ASN A 72 3.54 4.11 -5.18
N THR A 73 2.28 4.16 -5.61
CA THR A 73 1.86 3.59 -6.90
C THR A 73 2.57 4.30 -8.05
N GLY A 74 2.72 5.63 -7.99
CA GLY A 74 3.48 6.38 -8.99
C GLY A 74 4.95 5.97 -9.03
N VAL A 75 5.58 5.72 -7.89
CA VAL A 75 6.97 5.22 -7.81
C VAL A 75 7.08 3.83 -8.43
N GLY A 76 6.19 2.90 -8.06
CA GLY A 76 6.17 1.55 -8.61
C GLY A 76 5.94 1.54 -10.14
N LEU A 77 4.97 2.33 -10.63
CA LEU A 77 4.72 2.48 -12.07
C LEU A 77 5.92 3.11 -12.79
N ALA A 78 6.60 4.08 -12.17
CA ALA A 78 7.78 4.71 -12.77
C ALA A 78 8.93 3.71 -12.93
N MET A 79 9.19 2.89 -11.92
CA MET A 79 10.18 1.81 -11.99
C MET A 79 9.82 0.78 -13.07
N VAL A 80 8.57 0.32 -13.10
CA VAL A 80 8.10 -0.66 -14.10
C VAL A 80 8.17 -0.09 -15.51
N ALA A 81 7.71 1.16 -15.71
CA ALA A 81 7.74 1.84 -17.00
C ALA A 81 9.18 2.03 -17.51
N ALA A 82 10.11 2.40 -16.64
CA ALA A 82 11.53 2.53 -16.99
C ALA A 82 12.11 1.22 -17.52
N VAL A 83 11.83 0.09 -16.86
CA VAL A 83 12.36 -1.22 -17.26
C VAL A 83 11.70 -1.74 -18.54
N LYS A 84 10.38 -1.54 -18.70
CA LYS A 84 9.61 -2.04 -19.84
C LYS A 84 9.57 -1.09 -21.05
N GLY A 85 10.12 0.12 -20.93
CA GLY A 85 10.23 1.10 -22.01
C GLY A 85 8.93 1.84 -22.32
N TYR A 86 8.06 2.02 -21.33
CA TYR A 86 6.83 2.82 -21.45
C TYR A 86 7.08 4.28 -21.11
N LYS A 87 6.32 5.17 -21.75
CA LYS A 87 6.18 6.55 -21.27
C LYS A 87 5.24 6.57 -20.07
N LEU A 88 5.56 7.36 -19.06
CA LEU A 88 4.69 7.51 -17.89
C LEU A 88 4.42 8.99 -17.61
N ILE A 89 3.15 9.34 -17.52
CA ILE A 89 2.66 10.65 -17.09
C ILE A 89 1.91 10.45 -15.77
N LEU A 90 2.39 11.08 -14.71
CA LEU A 90 1.73 11.07 -13.40
C LEU A 90 0.99 12.38 -13.20
N VAL A 91 -0.29 12.29 -12.92
CA VAL A 91 -1.16 13.46 -12.72
C VAL A 91 -1.40 13.65 -11.23
N MET A 92 -1.08 14.82 -10.72
CA MET A 92 -1.20 15.11 -9.28
C MET A 92 -1.34 16.60 -9.00
N PRO A 93 -1.92 16.97 -7.82
CA PRO A 93 -1.88 18.36 -7.37
C PRO A 93 -0.46 18.89 -7.20
N ASP A 94 -0.24 20.16 -7.52
CA ASP A 94 1.06 20.84 -7.43
C ASP A 94 1.61 20.97 -5.99
N SER A 95 0.75 20.78 -4.98
CA SER A 95 1.10 20.77 -3.56
C SER A 95 1.82 19.51 -3.09
N MET A 96 1.97 18.50 -3.95
CA MET A 96 2.63 17.25 -3.58
C MET A 96 4.13 17.42 -3.37
N SER A 97 4.70 16.60 -2.44
CA SER A 97 6.09 16.73 -2.00
C SER A 97 7.08 16.64 -3.16
N ILE A 98 8.08 17.52 -3.14
CA ILE A 98 9.11 17.61 -4.17
C ILE A 98 10.03 16.38 -4.15
N GLU A 99 10.25 15.77 -2.98
CA GLU A 99 11.08 14.57 -2.81
C GLU A 99 10.50 13.39 -3.59
N ARG A 100 9.17 13.17 -3.46
CA ARG A 100 8.48 12.12 -4.22
C ARG A 100 8.53 12.36 -5.72
N ARG A 101 8.31 13.61 -6.14
CA ARG A 101 8.44 13.98 -7.56
C ARG A 101 9.84 13.73 -8.09
N ARG A 102 10.89 14.08 -7.34
CA ARG A 102 12.29 13.84 -7.72
C ARG A 102 12.58 12.35 -7.89
N LEU A 103 12.07 11.50 -7.00
CA LEU A 103 12.23 10.05 -7.12
C LEU A 103 11.58 9.52 -8.40
N MET A 104 10.35 9.93 -8.71
CA MET A 104 9.65 9.52 -9.93
C MET A 104 10.33 10.07 -11.19
N LEU A 105 10.85 11.31 -11.16
CA LEU A 105 11.68 11.88 -12.24
C LEU A 105 12.94 11.08 -12.50
N ALA A 106 13.61 10.59 -11.46
CA ALA A 106 14.80 9.76 -11.58
C ALA A 106 14.56 8.46 -12.37
N TYR A 107 13.31 7.94 -12.31
CA TYR A 107 12.87 6.82 -13.14
C TYR A 107 12.37 7.24 -14.53
N GLY A 108 12.41 8.52 -14.89
CA GLY A 108 11.99 9.01 -16.21
C GLY A 108 10.49 9.32 -16.37
N ALA A 109 9.73 9.37 -15.28
CA ALA A 109 8.34 9.80 -15.34
C ALA A 109 8.23 11.30 -15.62
N SER A 110 7.18 11.72 -16.32
CA SER A 110 6.77 13.11 -16.48
C SER A 110 5.53 13.42 -15.64
N PHE A 111 5.24 14.70 -15.42
CA PHE A 111 4.12 15.14 -14.61
C PHE A 111 3.19 16.09 -15.39
N ASP A 112 1.89 15.93 -15.15
CA ASP A 112 0.88 16.94 -15.39
C ASP A 112 0.36 17.40 -14.02
N LEU A 113 0.69 18.63 -13.62
CA LEU A 113 0.35 19.17 -12.31
C LEU A 113 -0.96 19.93 -12.38
N THR A 114 -1.89 19.57 -11.50
CA THR A 114 -3.20 20.24 -11.39
C THR A 114 -3.22 21.23 -10.21
N PRO A 115 -4.06 22.26 -10.25
CA PRO A 115 -4.23 23.17 -9.13
C PRO A 115 -4.62 22.43 -7.84
N ARG A 116 -3.93 22.75 -6.73
CA ARG A 116 -4.14 22.08 -5.43
C ARG A 116 -5.58 22.17 -4.92
N GLU A 117 -6.29 23.25 -5.29
CA GLU A 117 -7.68 23.48 -4.88
C GLU A 117 -8.64 22.42 -5.45
N LYS A 118 -8.28 21.81 -6.60
CA LYS A 118 -9.06 20.73 -7.21
C LYS A 118 -8.78 19.35 -6.59
N GLY A 119 -7.73 19.23 -5.79
CA GLY A 119 -7.34 18.00 -5.10
C GLY A 119 -7.21 16.79 -6.04
N MET A 120 -7.35 15.59 -5.49
CA MET A 120 -7.28 14.35 -6.29
C MET A 120 -8.42 14.20 -7.30
N LYS A 121 -9.61 14.78 -7.04
CA LYS A 121 -10.70 14.77 -8.03
C LYS A 121 -10.28 15.48 -9.33
N GLY A 122 -9.59 16.63 -9.19
CA GLY A 122 -9.05 17.35 -10.34
C GLY A 122 -7.97 16.56 -11.07
N ALA A 123 -7.10 15.87 -10.36
CA ALA A 123 -6.08 15.02 -10.96
C ALA A 123 -6.69 13.82 -11.73
N ILE A 124 -7.73 13.18 -11.17
CA ILE A 124 -8.44 12.09 -11.84
C ILE A 124 -9.11 12.57 -13.13
N ALA A 125 -9.83 13.70 -13.10
CA ALA A 125 -10.46 14.28 -14.29
C ALA A 125 -9.41 14.62 -15.36
N ARG A 126 -8.30 15.22 -14.96
CA ARG A 126 -7.21 15.57 -15.89
C ARG A 126 -6.52 14.36 -16.49
N ALA A 127 -6.33 13.30 -15.71
CA ALA A 127 -5.77 12.03 -16.23
C ALA A 127 -6.67 11.43 -17.32
N GLN A 128 -8.00 11.49 -17.13
CA GLN A 128 -8.95 11.04 -18.13
C GLN A 128 -8.89 11.89 -19.41
N GLU A 129 -8.89 13.22 -19.28
CA GLU A 129 -8.73 14.12 -20.44
C GLU A 129 -7.46 13.82 -21.24
N LEU A 130 -6.34 13.59 -20.54
CA LEU A 130 -5.07 13.24 -21.19
C LEU A 130 -5.15 11.90 -21.90
N ALA A 131 -5.79 10.90 -21.28
CA ALA A 131 -5.95 9.58 -21.90
C ALA A 131 -6.82 9.64 -23.15
N ASP A 132 -7.91 10.41 -23.11
CA ASP A 132 -8.83 10.58 -24.25
C ASP A 132 -8.15 11.27 -25.44
N THR A 133 -7.16 12.11 -25.18
CA THR A 133 -6.43 12.89 -26.20
C THR A 133 -5.08 12.29 -26.60
N THR A 134 -4.59 11.26 -25.89
CA THR A 134 -3.30 10.60 -26.15
C THR A 134 -3.55 9.24 -26.83
N PRO A 135 -3.22 9.07 -28.10
CA PRO A 135 -3.44 7.80 -28.79
C PRO A 135 -2.76 6.62 -28.11
N GLY A 136 -3.53 5.57 -27.83
CA GLY A 136 -3.02 4.35 -27.20
C GLY A 136 -2.63 4.52 -25.71
N ALA A 137 -3.02 5.61 -25.05
CA ALA A 137 -2.80 5.77 -23.63
C ALA A 137 -3.64 4.78 -22.80
N TRP A 138 -3.10 4.40 -21.65
CA TRP A 138 -3.77 3.50 -20.72
C TRP A 138 -3.68 4.03 -19.29
N ILE A 139 -4.82 3.92 -18.56
CA ILE A 139 -4.90 4.26 -17.13
C ILE A 139 -5.01 2.97 -16.33
N PRO A 140 -4.08 2.67 -15.41
CA PRO A 140 -4.09 1.49 -14.54
C PRO A 140 -5.33 1.34 -13.66
N GLN A 141 -5.91 2.44 -13.17
CA GLN A 141 -7.10 2.45 -12.30
C GLN A 141 -6.95 1.59 -11.04
N GLN A 142 -5.94 1.86 -10.24
CA GLN A 142 -5.52 1.05 -9.10
C GLN A 142 -6.64 0.68 -8.11
N PHE A 143 -7.71 1.47 -7.99
CA PHE A 143 -8.82 1.22 -7.06
C PHE A 143 -9.87 0.24 -7.58
N GLU A 144 -9.84 -0.08 -8.87
CA GLU A 144 -10.84 -0.91 -9.56
C GLU A 144 -10.21 -2.09 -10.30
N ASN A 145 -8.94 -2.02 -10.65
CA ASN A 145 -8.25 -3.01 -11.46
C ASN A 145 -8.12 -4.34 -10.71
N PRO A 146 -8.69 -5.44 -11.22
CA PRO A 146 -8.62 -6.75 -10.56
C PRO A 146 -7.20 -7.31 -10.45
N ALA A 147 -6.28 -6.91 -11.34
CA ALA A 147 -4.88 -7.30 -11.25
C ALA A 147 -4.20 -6.83 -9.95
N ASN A 148 -4.73 -5.79 -9.30
CA ASN A 148 -4.30 -5.38 -7.97
C ASN A 148 -4.60 -6.46 -6.92
N VAL A 149 -5.81 -7.01 -6.89
CA VAL A 149 -6.17 -8.12 -6.00
C VAL A 149 -5.38 -9.37 -6.36
N GLU A 150 -5.28 -9.70 -7.65
CA GLU A 150 -4.55 -10.87 -8.14
C GLU A 150 -3.06 -10.85 -7.77
N ALA A 151 -2.41 -9.69 -7.79
CA ALA A 151 -1.03 -9.55 -7.33
C ALA A 151 -0.84 -10.14 -5.93
N HIS A 152 -1.76 -9.84 -5.03
CA HIS A 152 -1.67 -10.28 -3.64
C HIS A 152 -2.14 -11.73 -3.43
N THR A 153 -3.09 -12.24 -4.23
CA THR A 153 -3.47 -13.67 -4.19
C THR A 153 -2.33 -14.57 -4.66
N ARG A 154 -1.59 -14.14 -5.69
CA ARG A 154 -0.55 -14.95 -6.35
C ARG A 154 0.84 -14.80 -5.71
N THR A 155 1.07 -13.77 -4.91
CA THR A 155 2.40 -13.51 -4.31
C THR A 155 2.30 -13.36 -2.80
N THR A 156 1.79 -12.27 -2.29
CA THR A 156 1.77 -11.94 -0.85
C THR A 156 1.15 -13.04 0.01
N ALA A 157 -0.01 -13.54 -0.40
CA ALA A 157 -0.71 -14.60 0.34
C ALA A 157 0.08 -15.92 0.35
N LEU A 158 0.69 -16.29 -0.78
CA LEU A 158 1.49 -17.51 -0.89
C LEU A 158 2.78 -17.43 -0.07
N GLU A 159 3.41 -16.27 -0.02
CA GLU A 159 4.57 -16.01 0.84
C GLU A 159 4.20 -16.17 2.33
N ILE A 160 3.02 -15.67 2.74
CA ILE A 160 2.52 -15.85 4.11
C ILE A 160 2.24 -17.33 4.40
N LEU A 161 1.60 -18.06 3.50
CA LEU A 161 1.36 -19.50 3.67
C LEU A 161 2.66 -20.29 3.83
N ALA A 162 3.69 -19.95 3.06
CA ALA A 162 4.98 -20.62 3.12
C ALA A 162 5.70 -20.42 4.45
N ASP A 163 5.63 -19.19 5.01
CA ASP A 163 6.36 -18.84 6.22
C ASP A 163 5.58 -19.16 7.51
N PHE A 164 4.25 -19.36 7.42
CA PHE A 164 3.39 -19.70 8.56
C PHE A 164 2.57 -20.99 8.28
N PRO A 165 3.21 -22.14 8.09
CA PRO A 165 2.49 -23.38 7.77
C PRO A 165 1.52 -23.82 8.88
N GLU A 166 1.77 -23.40 10.12
CA GLU A 166 0.90 -23.65 11.28
C GLU A 166 -0.28 -22.68 11.41
N GLY A 167 -0.34 -21.64 10.56
CA GLY A 167 -1.40 -20.65 10.54
C GLY A 167 -1.15 -19.39 11.38
N LEU A 168 -2.09 -18.46 11.23
CA LEU A 168 -2.17 -17.19 11.96
C LEU A 168 -3.54 -17.09 12.62
N ASP A 169 -3.61 -16.39 13.77
CA ASP A 169 -4.87 -16.10 14.46
C ASP A 169 -5.53 -14.82 13.91
N ALA A 170 -4.72 -13.81 13.61
CA ALA A 170 -5.22 -12.55 13.09
C ALA A 170 -4.28 -11.89 12.09
N ILE A 171 -4.88 -11.20 11.12
CA ILE A 171 -4.22 -10.23 10.24
C ILE A 171 -4.82 -8.86 10.51
N ILE A 172 -3.96 -7.86 10.69
CA ILE A 172 -4.35 -6.45 10.89
C ILE A 172 -3.62 -5.61 9.84
N THR A 173 -4.37 -4.94 8.97
CA THR A 173 -3.77 -4.23 7.84
C THR A 173 -4.56 -3.01 7.38
N GLY A 174 -3.86 -1.94 7.01
CA GLY A 174 -4.43 -0.70 6.49
C GLY A 174 -5.06 -0.86 5.11
N VAL A 175 -6.13 -0.14 4.87
CA VAL A 175 -6.85 -0.15 3.59
C VAL A 175 -6.60 1.13 2.81
N GLY A 176 -5.85 1.00 1.71
CA GLY A 176 -5.73 2.03 0.66
C GLY A 176 -6.60 1.70 -0.54
N THR A 177 -6.11 0.88 -1.45
CA THR A 177 -6.86 0.45 -2.65
C THR A 177 -7.77 -0.77 -2.41
N GLY A 178 -7.68 -1.42 -1.25
CA GLY A 178 -8.45 -2.62 -0.93
C GLY A 178 -7.86 -3.93 -1.47
N GLY A 179 -7.08 -3.88 -2.54
CA GLY A 179 -6.61 -5.10 -3.22
C GLY A 179 -5.72 -5.99 -2.36
N HIS A 180 -4.88 -5.40 -1.51
CA HIS A 180 -4.00 -6.15 -0.61
C HIS A 180 -4.79 -7.00 0.39
N ILE A 181 -5.64 -6.37 1.21
CA ILE A 181 -6.41 -7.08 2.24
C ILE A 181 -7.35 -8.12 1.62
N THR A 182 -8.00 -7.77 0.51
CA THR A 182 -8.88 -8.68 -0.24
C THR A 182 -8.12 -9.89 -0.76
N GLY A 183 -7.03 -9.68 -1.50
CA GLY A 183 -6.26 -10.78 -2.09
C GLY A 183 -5.66 -11.72 -1.03
N VAL A 184 -5.13 -11.16 0.05
CA VAL A 184 -4.60 -11.96 1.17
C VAL A 184 -5.71 -12.73 1.87
N ALA A 185 -6.83 -12.08 2.22
CA ALA A 185 -7.94 -12.71 2.92
C ALA A 185 -8.61 -13.83 2.10
N GLN A 186 -8.81 -13.62 0.78
CA GLN A 186 -9.38 -14.62 -0.12
C GLN A 186 -8.61 -15.95 -0.11
N VAL A 187 -7.31 -15.89 -0.04
CA VAL A 187 -6.46 -17.09 -0.03
C VAL A 187 -6.36 -17.67 1.38
N LEU A 188 -6.00 -16.85 2.36
CA LEU A 188 -5.68 -17.36 3.70
C LEU A 188 -6.90 -17.87 4.46
N LYS A 189 -8.08 -17.26 4.32
CA LYS A 189 -9.31 -17.77 4.95
C LYS A 189 -9.76 -19.14 4.39
N LYS A 190 -9.37 -19.46 3.15
CA LYS A 190 -9.62 -20.82 2.61
C LYS A 190 -8.72 -21.88 3.28
N HIS A 191 -7.49 -21.51 3.62
CA HIS A 191 -6.54 -22.40 4.29
C HIS A 191 -6.74 -22.40 5.81
N TRP A 192 -7.06 -21.25 6.38
CA TRP A 192 -7.27 -21.06 7.82
C TRP A 192 -8.65 -20.44 8.08
N PRO A 193 -9.73 -21.26 8.13
CA PRO A 193 -11.11 -20.76 8.27
C PRO A 193 -11.38 -19.94 9.54
N LYS A 194 -10.53 -20.10 10.58
CA LYS A 194 -10.64 -19.35 11.84
C LYS A 194 -9.87 -18.04 11.84
N LEU A 195 -9.09 -17.76 10.79
CA LEU A 195 -8.31 -16.52 10.66
C LEU A 195 -9.22 -15.30 10.75
N LYS A 196 -8.86 -14.38 11.63
CA LYS A 196 -9.51 -13.07 11.75
C LYS A 196 -8.77 -12.02 10.91
N VAL A 197 -9.51 -11.23 10.14
CA VAL A 197 -8.96 -10.19 9.27
C VAL A 197 -9.56 -8.84 9.64
N PHE A 198 -8.71 -7.93 10.13
CA PHE A 198 -9.12 -6.59 10.55
C PHE A 198 -8.55 -5.53 9.60
N ALA A 199 -9.44 -4.69 9.10
CA ALA A 199 -9.08 -3.51 8.34
C ALA A 199 -8.67 -2.36 9.29
N VAL A 200 -7.71 -1.55 8.88
CA VAL A 200 -7.34 -0.32 9.59
C VAL A 200 -7.68 0.88 8.72
N GLU A 201 -8.37 1.85 9.29
CA GLU A 201 -8.72 3.11 8.65
C GLU A 201 -8.44 4.31 9.59
N PRO A 202 -8.27 5.53 9.04
CA PRO A 202 -8.13 6.73 9.86
C PRO A 202 -9.43 7.06 10.59
N SER A 203 -9.37 7.35 11.90
CA SER A 203 -10.54 7.75 12.70
C SER A 203 -11.22 9.02 12.20
N GLN A 204 -10.46 9.92 11.55
CA GLN A 204 -10.98 11.15 10.94
C GLN A 204 -11.77 10.90 9.64
N SER A 205 -11.59 9.75 8.99
CA SER A 205 -12.25 9.39 7.72
C SER A 205 -12.68 7.91 7.75
N PRO A 206 -13.61 7.52 8.66
CA PRO A 206 -13.92 6.13 8.94
C PRO A 206 -14.97 5.58 7.97
N VAL A 207 -14.68 5.63 6.68
CA VAL A 207 -15.63 5.33 5.59
C VAL A 207 -16.01 3.85 5.56
N ILE A 208 -15.08 2.95 5.88
CA ILE A 208 -15.34 1.49 5.92
C ILE A 208 -16.29 1.16 7.08
N SER A 209 -16.19 1.89 8.20
CA SER A 209 -17.11 1.79 9.34
C SER A 209 -18.42 2.53 9.13
N GLY A 210 -18.69 3.11 7.95
CA GLY A 210 -19.94 3.82 7.64
C GLY A 210 -19.93 5.31 7.99
N GLY A 211 -18.80 5.89 8.38
CA GLY A 211 -18.67 7.31 8.64
C GLY A 211 -18.42 8.15 7.36
N ALA A 212 -18.39 9.46 7.54
CA ALA A 212 -18.15 10.40 6.43
C ALA A 212 -16.67 10.51 6.07
N PRO A 213 -16.33 10.71 4.79
CA PRO A 213 -14.96 11.00 4.38
C PRO A 213 -14.51 12.39 4.84
N ALA A 214 -13.27 12.50 5.32
CA ALA A 214 -12.65 13.76 5.67
C ALA A 214 -11.14 13.72 5.36
N PRO A 215 -10.48 14.89 5.22
CA PRO A 215 -9.03 14.96 5.13
C PRO A 215 -8.35 14.41 6.40
N HIS A 216 -7.28 13.65 6.22
CA HIS A 216 -6.50 13.09 7.33
C HIS A 216 -5.02 12.99 6.94
N PRO A 217 -4.07 13.01 7.92
CA PRO A 217 -2.64 13.02 7.63
C PRO A 217 -2.01 11.62 7.48
N ILE A 218 -2.76 10.52 7.66
CA ILE A 218 -2.23 9.16 7.50
C ILE A 218 -2.18 8.82 6.01
N GLN A 219 -1.05 9.11 5.37
CA GLN A 219 -0.89 8.87 3.93
C GLN A 219 -0.80 7.38 3.62
N GLY A 220 -1.41 6.96 2.50
CA GLY A 220 -1.35 5.59 1.98
C GLY A 220 -2.54 4.71 2.31
N ILE A 221 -3.37 5.09 3.27
CA ILE A 221 -4.66 4.44 3.61
C ILE A 221 -5.77 5.48 3.66
N GLY A 222 -7.03 5.06 3.75
CA GLY A 222 -8.17 5.97 3.89
C GLY A 222 -8.43 6.79 2.61
N ALA A 223 -8.84 6.14 1.53
CA ALA A 223 -9.07 6.80 0.23
C ALA A 223 -10.25 7.79 0.21
N GLY A 224 -11.08 7.83 1.28
CA GLY A 224 -12.28 8.66 1.35
C GLY A 224 -13.50 8.05 0.65
N PHE A 225 -13.39 6.83 0.18
CA PHE A 225 -14.46 6.02 -0.40
C PHE A 225 -14.13 4.53 -0.22
N ILE A 226 -15.10 3.64 -0.40
CA ILE A 226 -14.89 2.19 -0.41
C ILE A 226 -14.42 1.78 -1.83
N PRO A 227 -13.15 1.32 -1.99
CA PRO A 227 -12.66 0.90 -3.30
C PRO A 227 -13.40 -0.33 -3.82
N LYS A 228 -13.55 -0.46 -5.14
CA LYS A 228 -14.14 -1.67 -5.75
C LYS A 228 -13.33 -2.95 -5.47
N ASN A 229 -12.03 -2.80 -5.28
CA ASN A 229 -11.14 -3.91 -4.91
C ASN A 229 -11.28 -4.34 -3.44
N LEU A 230 -12.04 -3.64 -2.60
CA LEU A 230 -12.26 -4.01 -1.21
C LEU A 230 -13.50 -4.89 -1.06
N HIS A 231 -13.29 -6.14 -0.70
CA HIS A 231 -14.34 -7.11 -0.38
C HIS A 231 -14.60 -7.08 1.12
N THR A 232 -15.55 -6.25 1.54
CA THR A 232 -15.85 -6.00 2.96
C THR A 232 -16.40 -7.23 3.70
N GLU A 233 -17.01 -8.15 2.98
CA GLU A 233 -17.51 -9.43 3.51
C GLU A 233 -16.40 -10.38 4.01
N LEU A 234 -15.15 -10.13 3.66
CA LEU A 234 -14.00 -10.87 4.15
C LEU A 234 -13.46 -10.33 5.49
N LEU A 235 -13.93 -9.17 5.92
CA LEU A 235 -13.45 -8.50 7.13
C LEU A 235 -14.18 -9.02 8.38
N ASP A 236 -13.44 -9.27 9.45
CA ASP A 236 -13.99 -9.59 10.77
C ASP A 236 -14.18 -8.34 11.65
N GLY A 237 -13.70 -7.20 11.19
CA GLY A 237 -13.88 -5.90 11.84
C GLY A 237 -12.99 -4.81 11.24
N VAL A 238 -13.23 -3.60 11.71
CA VAL A 238 -12.49 -2.39 11.31
C VAL A 238 -11.94 -1.71 12.56
N ILE A 239 -10.68 -1.32 12.54
CA ILE A 239 -10.00 -0.62 13.63
C ILE A 239 -9.70 0.79 13.16
N GLN A 240 -10.21 1.78 13.89
CA GLN A 240 -9.96 3.18 13.62
C GLN A 240 -8.72 3.64 14.38
N VAL A 241 -7.82 4.36 13.70
CA VAL A 241 -6.57 4.86 14.28
C VAL A 241 -6.45 6.37 14.06
N GLU A 242 -6.07 7.07 15.11
CA GLU A 242 -5.76 8.49 15.07
C GLU A 242 -4.34 8.72 14.49
N ALA A 243 -4.11 9.93 14.00
CA ALA A 243 -2.87 10.28 13.34
C ALA A 243 -1.65 10.28 14.27
N GLU A 244 -1.79 10.79 15.50
CA GLU A 244 -0.65 10.86 16.41
C GLU A 244 -0.23 9.49 16.94
N PRO A 245 -1.12 8.59 17.39
CA PRO A 245 -0.76 7.21 17.64
C PRO A 245 -0.06 6.50 16.47
N ALA A 246 -0.49 6.78 15.22
CA ALA A 246 0.17 6.23 14.03
C ALA A 246 1.59 6.76 13.87
N ARG A 247 1.83 8.06 14.06
CA ARG A 247 3.16 8.67 14.01
C ARG A 247 4.06 8.17 15.14
N GLU A 248 3.54 8.10 16.34
CA GLU A 248 4.28 7.60 17.50
C GLU A 248 4.75 6.16 17.28
N MET A 249 3.85 5.27 16.84
CA MET A 249 4.21 3.88 16.58
C MET A 249 5.21 3.73 15.43
N ALA A 250 5.18 4.59 14.42
CA ALA A 250 6.21 4.62 13.39
C ALA A 250 7.59 5.04 13.94
N ARG A 251 7.64 6.05 14.81
CA ARG A 251 8.88 6.48 15.50
C ARG A 251 9.42 5.38 16.42
N ARG A 252 8.54 4.78 17.22
CA ARG A 252 8.89 3.68 18.13
C ARG A 252 9.39 2.46 17.36
N SER A 253 8.78 2.14 16.23
CA SER A 253 9.27 1.06 15.34
C SER A 253 10.71 1.30 14.90
N ALA A 254 11.10 2.54 14.61
CA ALA A 254 12.49 2.88 14.31
C ALA A 254 13.41 2.75 15.54
N ALA A 255 13.00 3.31 16.68
CA ALA A 255 13.82 3.36 17.88
C ALA A 255 13.94 2.00 18.62
N GLU A 256 12.90 1.18 18.58
CA GLU A 256 12.82 -0.06 19.34
C GLU A 256 13.10 -1.31 18.49
N GLU A 257 12.73 -1.31 17.20
CA GLU A 257 12.88 -2.47 16.29
C GLU A 257 13.86 -2.20 15.14
N GLY A 258 14.42 -1.00 15.02
CA GLY A 258 15.32 -0.63 13.92
C GLY A 258 14.61 -0.48 12.56
N MET A 259 13.29 -0.37 12.53
CA MET A 259 12.51 -0.29 11.30
C MET A 259 11.92 1.11 11.12
N LEU A 260 12.56 1.95 10.32
CA LEU A 260 12.03 3.24 9.90
C LEU A 260 10.96 3.01 8.82
N VAL A 261 9.71 3.28 9.16
CA VAL A 261 8.52 2.95 8.37
C VAL A 261 7.65 4.17 8.11
N GLY A 262 6.79 4.12 7.09
CA GLY A 262 5.81 5.17 6.83
C GLY A 262 4.69 5.24 7.87
N ILE A 263 3.95 6.35 7.88
CA ILE A 263 2.89 6.62 8.87
C ILE A 263 1.76 5.58 8.81
N SER A 264 1.42 5.06 7.62
CA SER A 264 0.42 4.00 7.49
C SER A 264 0.85 2.67 8.13
N SER A 265 2.16 2.38 8.13
CA SER A 265 2.71 1.24 8.85
C SER A 265 2.60 1.44 10.36
N GLY A 266 2.87 2.66 10.83
CA GLY A 266 2.63 3.06 12.21
C GLY A 266 1.15 2.92 12.61
N ALA A 267 0.22 3.25 11.71
CA ALA A 267 -1.20 3.04 11.96
C ALA A 267 -1.55 1.56 12.14
N THR A 268 -0.94 0.68 11.35
CA THR A 268 -1.10 -0.77 11.54
C THR A 268 -0.55 -1.24 12.88
N LEU A 269 0.63 -0.74 13.30
CA LEU A 269 1.20 -1.05 14.61
C LEU A 269 0.33 -0.53 15.76
N ALA A 270 -0.24 0.68 15.63
CA ALA A 270 -1.17 1.23 16.61
C ALA A 270 -2.47 0.39 16.70
N ALA A 271 -3.00 -0.03 15.55
CA ALA A 271 -4.17 -0.92 15.51
C ALA A 271 -3.88 -2.29 16.16
N ILE A 272 -2.69 -2.85 15.95
CA ILE A 272 -2.26 -4.08 16.63
C ILE A 272 -2.25 -3.84 18.15
N ALA A 273 -1.65 -2.75 18.64
CA ALA A 273 -1.63 -2.42 20.06
C ALA A 273 -3.03 -2.33 20.68
N GLN A 274 -3.98 -1.72 19.95
CA GLN A 274 -5.39 -1.64 20.39
C GLN A 274 -6.06 -3.02 20.43
N LYS A 275 -5.74 -3.91 19.48
CA LYS A 275 -6.41 -5.19 19.33
C LYS A 275 -5.84 -6.31 20.21
N LEU A 276 -4.55 -6.28 20.53
CA LEU A 276 -3.88 -7.32 21.31
C LEU A 276 -4.61 -7.70 22.62
N PRO A 277 -5.15 -6.75 23.43
CA PRO A 277 -5.86 -7.10 24.67
C PRO A 277 -7.15 -7.93 24.47
N GLU A 278 -7.72 -7.90 23.27
CA GLU A 278 -8.94 -8.62 22.94
C GLU A 278 -8.66 -10.02 22.34
N LEU A 279 -7.42 -10.29 21.98
CA LEU A 279 -7.01 -11.58 21.40
C LEU A 279 -6.60 -12.56 22.49
N ALA A 280 -6.66 -13.84 22.17
CA ALA A 280 -6.21 -14.88 23.09
C ALA A 280 -4.71 -14.70 23.44
N PRO A 281 -4.29 -15.01 24.68
CA PRO A 281 -2.86 -14.99 25.04
C PRO A 281 -2.02 -15.83 24.08
N GLY A 282 -0.94 -15.23 23.56
CA GLY A 282 -0.04 -15.90 22.61
C GLY A 282 -0.56 -15.96 21.16
N ALA A 283 -1.71 -15.34 20.85
CA ALA A 283 -2.24 -15.26 19.50
C ALA A 283 -1.20 -14.73 18.52
N LYS A 284 -1.04 -15.42 17.38
CA LYS A 284 -0.11 -15.08 16.33
C LYS A 284 -0.73 -14.05 15.39
N VAL A 285 -0.24 -12.82 15.46
CA VAL A 285 -0.76 -11.66 14.71
C VAL A 285 0.22 -11.24 13.64
N LEU A 286 -0.27 -11.06 12.40
CA LEU A 286 0.50 -10.50 11.30
C LEU A 286 0.01 -9.10 10.95
N GLY A 287 0.92 -8.13 10.97
CA GLY A 287 0.75 -6.80 10.38
C GLY A 287 1.63 -6.60 9.16
N PHE A 288 1.60 -5.37 8.61
CA PHE A 288 2.36 -5.01 7.42
C PHE A 288 3.09 -3.69 7.58
N ASN A 289 4.29 -3.66 7.07
CA ASN A 289 5.08 -2.46 6.85
C ASN A 289 5.07 -2.16 5.35
N TYR A 290 4.32 -1.14 4.93
CA TYR A 290 3.99 -0.90 3.52
C TYR A 290 5.10 -0.23 2.74
N ASP A 291 5.89 0.64 3.40
CA ASP A 291 6.93 1.44 2.74
C ASP A 291 8.00 1.94 3.72
N THR A 292 9.01 2.60 3.17
CA THR A 292 10.12 3.19 3.92
C THR A 292 9.73 4.54 4.52
N GLY A 293 10.23 4.84 5.73
CA GLY A 293 9.98 6.10 6.42
C GLY A 293 10.72 7.31 5.84
N GLU A 294 11.79 7.09 5.07
CA GLU A 294 12.59 8.14 4.43
C GLU A 294 11.77 9.04 3.50
N ARG A 295 10.63 8.56 3.00
CA ARG A 295 9.69 9.34 2.17
C ARG A 295 8.87 10.36 2.93
N TYR A 296 8.98 10.38 4.25
CA TYR A 296 8.15 11.17 5.16
C TYR A 296 8.97 12.11 6.05
N LEU A 297 10.29 12.20 5.87
CA LEU A 297 11.18 12.99 6.73
C LEU A 297 10.82 14.47 6.75
N SER A 298 10.27 15.02 5.65
CA SER A 298 9.80 16.41 5.55
C SER A 298 8.36 16.61 6.04
N ILE A 299 7.66 15.54 6.48
CA ILE A 299 6.29 15.68 6.98
C ILE A 299 6.33 16.23 8.41
N GLU A 300 5.68 17.38 8.58
CA GLU A 300 5.55 18.03 9.88
C GLU A 300 4.95 17.09 10.93
N GLY A 301 5.58 17.02 12.11
CA GLY A 301 5.17 16.16 13.21
C GLY A 301 5.45 14.67 13.01
N PHE A 302 6.11 14.25 11.92
CA PHE A 302 6.52 12.85 11.77
C PHE A 302 7.73 12.51 12.64
N LEU A 303 8.76 13.34 12.59
CA LEU A 303 9.92 13.24 13.49
C LEU A 303 9.89 14.35 14.55
N PRO A 304 10.53 14.15 15.73
CA PRO A 304 10.77 15.24 16.68
C PRO A 304 11.58 16.35 16.00
N ALA A 305 11.31 17.59 16.43
CA ALA A 305 12.07 18.76 15.98
C ALA A 305 13.49 18.74 16.52
#